data_8dd130ea6d9f8584e2f861659051cded
#
_entry.id   8dd130ea6d9f8584e2f861659051cded
#
_cell.length_a   1.000
_cell.length_b   1.000
_cell.length_c   1.000
_cell.angle_alpha   90.00
_cell.angle_beta   90.00
_cell.angle_gamma   90.00
#
_symmetry.space_group_name_H-M   'P 1'
#
loop_
_entity.id
_entity.type
_entity.pdbx_description
1 polymer ?
#
loop_
_entity_poly.entity_id
_entity_poly.type
_entity_poly.pdbx_seq_one_letter_code
_entity_poly.pdbx_strand_id
1 'polypeptide(L)'
;LHPRVRRQRQMCIRDSYGEIITKALSDSGFECHSFVLPHGEPTKSFQSLPKIYEALINAKLTRSDLLIALGGGVIGDLAGFAASSYLRGIKFVQIPTSLLAQVDSSVGGKVAVDLPQGKNLVGAFYHPKAVIIDPDVLNTLPDHFISDGMGEVIKYGCIKDKELFELLCRHTSFDDLKPKLTQIIARCVDIKRIVVEADQFDLGERILLNFGHTLAHTIEQHFNYERESHGEAVGIGMYQITKIAEEKGLTTSGCAEQIKKALEIYKLPDNSNLPINVLTD
;
A
#
# COMPACT_ATOMS: atom_id res chain seq x y z
N LEU A 1 -19.65 1.76 14.19
CA LEU A 1 -20.26 1.97 12.86
C LEU A 1 -21.16 0.77 12.53
N HIS A 2 -22.42 1.06 12.22
CA HIS A 2 -23.46 0.07 12.04
C HIS A 2 -23.09 -0.95 10.93
N PRO A 3 -23.33 -2.28 11.08
CA PRO A 3 -22.99 -3.29 10.07
C PRO A 3 -23.51 -3.00 8.65
N ARG A 4 -24.63 -2.30 8.54
CA ARG A 4 -25.22 -1.87 7.25
C ARG A 4 -24.35 -0.87 6.47
N VAL A 5 -23.65 0.04 7.16
CA VAL A 5 -22.80 1.05 6.52
C VAL A 5 -21.53 0.39 5.97
N ARG A 6 -20.98 -0.62 6.66
CA ARG A 6 -19.83 -1.41 6.15
C ARG A 6 -20.21 -2.20 4.89
N ARG A 7 -21.39 -2.82 4.85
CA ARG A 7 -21.87 -3.55 3.67
C ARG A 7 -22.08 -2.64 2.44
N GLN A 8 -22.60 -1.44 2.64
CA GLN A 8 -22.79 -0.47 1.54
C GLN A 8 -21.46 0.02 0.95
N ARG A 9 -20.41 0.20 1.77
CA ARG A 9 -19.09 0.63 1.28
C ARG A 9 -18.38 -0.47 0.46
N GLN A 10 -18.55 -1.74 0.80
CA GLN A 10 -18.06 -2.85 -0.01
C GLN A 10 -18.77 -2.93 -1.38
N MET A 11 -20.07 -2.66 -1.43
CA MET A 11 -20.82 -2.59 -2.67
C MET A 11 -20.27 -1.50 -3.60
N CYS A 12 -19.88 -0.33 -3.09
CA CYS A 12 -19.41 0.78 -3.92
C CYS A 12 -18.17 0.47 -4.77
N ILE A 13 -17.13 -0.19 -4.24
CA ILE A 13 -15.92 -0.52 -5.04
C ILE A 13 -16.24 -1.60 -6.07
N ARG A 14 -16.97 -2.63 -5.68
CA ARG A 14 -17.39 -3.71 -6.58
C ARG A 14 -18.33 -3.21 -7.68
N ASP A 15 -19.36 -2.47 -7.29
CA ASP A 15 -20.44 -2.07 -8.20
C ASP A 15 -19.98 -0.89 -9.09
N SER A 16 -19.03 -0.04 -8.62
CA SER A 16 -18.57 1.10 -9.42
C SER A 16 -17.43 0.75 -10.38
N TYR A 17 -16.43 -0.01 -9.95
CA TYR A 17 -15.23 -0.27 -10.77
C TYR A 17 -15.16 -1.69 -11.32
N GLY A 18 -15.58 -2.70 -10.56
CA GLY A 18 -15.57 -4.09 -10.99
C GLY A 18 -16.43 -4.35 -12.21
N GLU A 19 -17.65 -3.81 -12.24
CA GLU A 19 -18.56 -3.94 -13.37
C GLU A 19 -18.07 -3.18 -14.60
N ILE A 20 -17.52 -1.97 -14.42
CA ILE A 20 -16.96 -1.16 -15.51
C ILE A 20 -15.81 -1.90 -16.18
N ILE A 21 -14.87 -2.43 -15.39
CA ILE A 21 -13.70 -3.14 -15.90
C ILE A 21 -14.11 -4.45 -16.56
N THR A 22 -14.99 -5.23 -15.92
CA THR A 22 -15.49 -6.50 -16.48
C THR A 22 -16.20 -6.26 -17.80
N LYS A 23 -17.04 -5.21 -17.88
CA LYS A 23 -17.71 -4.84 -19.12
C LYS A 23 -16.72 -4.45 -20.22
N ALA A 24 -15.76 -3.58 -19.92
CA ALA A 24 -14.76 -3.13 -20.90
C ALA A 24 -13.91 -4.29 -21.45
N LEU A 25 -13.55 -5.25 -20.60
CA LEU A 25 -12.84 -6.46 -21.00
C LEU A 25 -13.71 -7.39 -21.85
N SER A 26 -14.96 -7.60 -21.44
CA SER A 26 -15.91 -8.43 -22.22
C SER A 26 -16.23 -7.81 -23.58
N ASP A 27 -16.42 -6.49 -23.65
CA ASP A 27 -16.59 -5.77 -24.92
C ASP A 27 -15.35 -5.88 -25.82
N SER A 28 -14.18 -6.13 -25.24
CA SER A 28 -12.91 -6.38 -25.93
C SER A 28 -12.69 -7.86 -26.29
N GLY A 29 -13.66 -8.74 -26.04
CA GLY A 29 -13.63 -10.15 -26.39
C GLY A 29 -13.02 -11.09 -25.37
N PHE A 30 -12.77 -10.64 -24.13
CA PHE A 30 -12.30 -11.51 -23.06
C PHE A 30 -13.48 -12.17 -22.33
N GLU A 31 -13.33 -13.46 -22.00
CA GLU A 31 -14.18 -14.13 -21.05
C GLU A 31 -13.76 -13.76 -19.63
N CYS A 32 -14.67 -13.16 -18.86
CA CYS A 32 -14.36 -12.63 -17.54
C CYS A 32 -15.11 -13.38 -16.44
N HIS A 33 -14.36 -13.77 -15.41
CA HIS A 33 -14.88 -14.34 -14.17
C HIS A 33 -14.48 -13.43 -13.00
N SER A 34 -15.40 -13.13 -12.10
CA SER A 34 -15.12 -12.29 -10.93
C SER A 34 -15.23 -13.08 -9.63
N PHE A 35 -14.27 -12.88 -8.74
CA PHE A 35 -14.27 -13.42 -7.39
C PHE A 35 -14.05 -12.29 -6.38
N VAL A 36 -14.97 -12.14 -5.42
CA VAL A 36 -14.94 -11.05 -4.44
C VAL A 36 -14.51 -11.56 -3.10
N LEU A 37 -13.49 -10.91 -2.55
CA LEU A 37 -12.97 -11.20 -1.21
C LEU A 37 -13.51 -10.19 -0.18
N PRO A 38 -13.64 -10.55 1.09
CA PRO A 38 -13.93 -9.61 2.16
C PRO A 38 -12.87 -8.50 2.22
N HIS A 39 -13.25 -7.30 2.67
CA HIS A 39 -12.30 -6.21 2.86
C HIS A 39 -11.50 -6.37 4.18
N GLY A 40 -10.37 -5.70 4.25
CA GLY A 40 -9.56 -5.58 5.47
C GLY A 40 -8.42 -6.60 5.55
N GLU A 41 -7.45 -6.27 6.40
CA GLU A 41 -6.23 -7.05 6.59
C GLU A 41 -6.48 -8.53 6.95
N PRO A 42 -7.51 -8.91 7.74
CA PRO A 42 -7.79 -10.32 8.03
C PRO A 42 -8.01 -11.19 6.79
N THR A 43 -8.34 -10.59 5.64
CA THR A 43 -8.46 -11.31 4.36
C THR A 43 -7.11 -11.71 3.78
N LYS A 44 -6.04 -10.96 4.09
CA LYS A 44 -4.68 -11.23 3.64
C LYS A 44 -4.06 -12.41 4.39
N SER A 45 -4.71 -13.54 4.37
CA SER A 45 -4.35 -14.71 5.15
C SER A 45 -4.14 -15.95 4.29
N PHE A 46 -3.37 -16.92 4.81
CA PHE A 46 -3.16 -18.19 4.15
C PHE A 46 -4.47 -18.93 3.87
N GLN A 47 -5.46 -18.77 4.76
CA GLN A 47 -6.79 -19.40 4.65
C GLN A 47 -7.62 -18.86 3.47
N SER A 48 -7.27 -17.71 2.93
CA SER A 48 -7.93 -17.15 1.75
C SER A 48 -7.45 -17.77 0.43
N LEU A 49 -6.22 -18.29 0.39
CA LEU A 49 -5.62 -18.87 -0.82
C LEU A 49 -6.41 -20.06 -1.39
N PRO A 50 -6.83 -21.06 -0.60
CA PRO A 50 -7.63 -22.17 -1.13
C PRO A 50 -8.89 -21.72 -1.86
N LYS A 51 -9.57 -20.69 -1.35
CA LYS A 51 -10.79 -20.13 -1.96
C LYS A 51 -10.49 -19.47 -3.31
N ILE A 52 -9.35 -18.79 -3.40
CA ILE A 52 -8.91 -18.18 -4.66
C ILE A 52 -8.55 -19.29 -5.66
N TYR A 53 -7.79 -20.29 -5.27
CA TYR A 53 -7.44 -21.41 -6.16
C TYR A 53 -8.68 -22.16 -6.64
N GLU A 54 -9.66 -22.40 -5.77
CA GLU A 54 -10.93 -23.00 -6.15
C GLU A 54 -11.66 -22.15 -7.21
N ALA A 55 -11.72 -20.82 -7.02
CA ALA A 55 -12.32 -19.92 -7.99
C ALA A 55 -11.58 -19.96 -9.34
N LEU A 56 -10.23 -19.97 -9.35
CA LEU A 56 -9.42 -20.06 -10.56
C LEU A 56 -9.62 -21.41 -11.29
N ILE A 57 -9.73 -22.52 -10.55
CA ILE A 57 -9.99 -23.85 -11.09
C ILE A 57 -11.40 -23.92 -11.69
N ASN A 58 -12.41 -23.42 -10.99
CA ASN A 58 -13.78 -23.42 -11.46
C ASN A 58 -13.96 -22.56 -12.73
N ALA A 59 -13.22 -21.45 -12.83
CA ALA A 59 -13.11 -20.63 -14.03
C ALA A 59 -12.22 -21.26 -15.12
N LYS A 60 -11.63 -22.44 -14.90
CA LYS A 60 -10.75 -23.18 -15.81
C LYS A 60 -9.55 -22.40 -16.31
N LEU A 61 -9.00 -21.49 -15.48
CA LEU A 61 -7.85 -20.69 -15.84
C LEU A 61 -6.63 -21.57 -16.15
N THR A 62 -5.95 -21.26 -17.22
CA THR A 62 -4.71 -21.87 -17.69
C THR A 62 -3.51 -20.94 -17.53
N ARG A 63 -2.31 -21.37 -17.88
CA ARG A 63 -1.08 -20.53 -17.85
C ARG A 63 -1.09 -19.37 -18.85
N SER A 64 -1.94 -19.43 -19.87
CA SER A 64 -2.09 -18.36 -20.87
C SER A 64 -3.02 -17.24 -20.41
N ASP A 65 -3.83 -17.48 -19.39
CA ASP A 65 -4.81 -16.55 -18.88
C ASP A 65 -4.20 -15.52 -17.92
N LEU A 66 -5.00 -14.56 -17.48
CA LEU A 66 -4.57 -13.41 -16.71
C LEU A 66 -5.43 -13.26 -15.46
N LEU A 67 -4.78 -13.08 -14.30
CA LEU A 67 -5.44 -12.66 -13.07
C LEU A 67 -5.37 -11.13 -12.94
N ILE A 68 -6.49 -10.49 -12.67
CA ILE A 68 -6.53 -9.04 -12.40
C ILE A 68 -6.84 -8.81 -10.91
N ALA A 69 -5.94 -8.14 -10.23
CA ALA A 69 -6.11 -7.71 -8.85
C ALA A 69 -6.66 -6.28 -8.81
N LEU A 70 -7.98 -6.15 -8.61
CA LEU A 70 -8.66 -4.85 -8.47
C LEU A 70 -8.92 -4.57 -7.00
N GLY A 71 -8.21 -3.62 -6.40
CA GLY A 71 -8.38 -3.28 -4.97
C GLY A 71 -7.19 -2.56 -4.35
N GLY A 72 -7.19 -2.43 -3.03
CA GLY A 72 -6.06 -1.93 -2.26
C GLY A 72 -4.92 -2.95 -2.13
N GLY A 73 -3.92 -2.63 -1.30
CA GLY A 73 -2.71 -3.46 -1.10
C GLY A 73 -3.00 -4.90 -0.71
N VAL A 74 -3.99 -5.13 0.16
CA VAL A 74 -4.43 -6.48 0.58
C VAL A 74 -4.78 -7.37 -0.62
N ILE A 75 -5.55 -6.83 -1.57
CA ILE A 75 -5.96 -7.56 -2.76
C ILE A 75 -4.79 -7.75 -3.72
N GLY A 76 -3.96 -6.71 -3.89
CA GLY A 76 -2.76 -6.77 -4.72
C GLY A 76 -1.79 -7.87 -4.27
N ASP A 77 -1.48 -7.91 -2.97
CA ASP A 77 -0.57 -8.89 -2.38
C ASP A 77 -1.12 -10.30 -2.43
N LEU A 78 -2.37 -10.49 -1.99
CA LEU A 78 -3.01 -11.80 -1.94
C LEU A 78 -3.21 -12.41 -3.33
N ALA A 79 -3.70 -11.62 -4.30
CA ALA A 79 -3.88 -12.08 -5.67
C ALA A 79 -2.53 -12.30 -6.37
N GLY A 80 -1.54 -11.44 -6.13
CA GLY A 80 -0.19 -11.60 -6.66
C GLY A 80 0.48 -12.88 -6.14
N PHE A 81 0.34 -13.18 -4.84
CA PHE A 81 0.86 -14.42 -4.27
C PHE A 81 0.10 -15.64 -4.79
N ALA A 82 -1.22 -15.59 -4.93
CA ALA A 82 -1.99 -16.64 -5.58
C ALA A 82 -1.54 -16.86 -7.02
N ALA A 83 -1.31 -15.78 -7.79
CA ALA A 83 -0.81 -15.87 -9.17
C ALA A 83 0.60 -16.49 -9.24
N SER A 84 1.48 -16.21 -8.28
CA SER A 84 2.84 -16.75 -8.24
C SER A 84 2.88 -18.27 -8.06
N SER A 85 1.89 -18.83 -7.40
CA SER A 85 1.85 -20.25 -7.01
C SER A 85 0.86 -21.08 -7.83
N TYR A 86 -0.23 -20.50 -8.32
CA TYR A 86 -1.19 -21.21 -9.15
C TYR A 86 -0.54 -21.68 -10.47
N LEU A 87 -0.65 -22.97 -10.79
CA LEU A 87 0.01 -23.63 -11.94
C LEU A 87 1.52 -23.34 -12.05
N ARG A 88 2.22 -23.04 -10.94
CA ARG A 88 3.62 -22.61 -10.84
C ARG A 88 3.87 -21.22 -11.43
N GLY A 89 2.86 -20.37 -11.47
CA GLY A 89 2.91 -18.99 -11.94
C GLY A 89 2.01 -18.73 -13.14
N ILE A 90 1.08 -17.81 -12.98
CA ILE A 90 0.26 -17.24 -14.06
C ILE A 90 0.47 -15.73 -14.10
N LYS A 91 0.23 -15.12 -15.26
CA LYS A 91 0.33 -13.67 -15.39
C LYS A 91 -0.68 -12.98 -14.49
N PHE A 92 -0.29 -11.83 -13.93
CA PHE A 92 -1.27 -10.97 -13.23
C PHE A 92 -1.03 -9.49 -13.54
N VAL A 93 -2.08 -8.70 -13.34
CA VAL A 93 -2.10 -7.23 -13.46
C VAL A 93 -2.70 -6.67 -12.18
N GLN A 94 -2.19 -5.53 -11.71
CA GLN A 94 -2.77 -4.81 -10.58
C GLN A 94 -3.52 -3.56 -11.05
N ILE A 95 -4.67 -3.31 -10.46
CA ILE A 95 -5.45 -2.07 -10.61
C ILE A 95 -5.67 -1.54 -9.18
N PRO A 96 -4.70 -0.76 -8.63
CA PRO A 96 -4.75 -0.30 -7.25
C PRO A 96 -5.81 0.78 -7.05
N THR A 97 -6.65 0.63 -6.02
CA THR A 97 -7.76 1.55 -5.73
C THR A 97 -7.59 2.35 -4.44
N SER A 98 -6.47 2.20 -3.73
CA SER A 98 -6.10 3.06 -2.59
C SER A 98 -4.82 3.82 -2.90
N LEU A 99 -4.63 4.99 -2.29
CA LEU A 99 -3.43 5.81 -2.51
C LEU A 99 -2.16 5.04 -2.13
N LEU A 100 -2.15 4.36 -0.97
CA LEU A 100 -1.05 3.51 -0.54
C LEU A 100 -0.68 2.46 -1.61
N ALA A 101 -1.68 1.82 -2.21
CA ALA A 101 -1.43 0.83 -3.25
C ALA A 101 -0.92 1.47 -4.55
N GLN A 102 -1.40 2.65 -4.92
CA GLN A 102 -0.96 3.36 -6.13
C GLN A 102 0.49 3.83 -6.03
N VAL A 103 0.91 4.33 -4.87
CA VAL A 103 2.26 4.89 -4.70
C VAL A 103 3.29 3.88 -4.22
N ASP A 104 2.85 2.78 -3.59
CA ASP A 104 3.77 1.85 -2.93
C ASP A 104 3.49 0.38 -3.26
N SER A 105 2.49 -0.28 -2.66
CA SER A 105 2.42 -1.74 -2.62
C SER A 105 2.27 -2.42 -3.98
N SER A 106 1.71 -1.77 -5.00
CA SER A 106 1.59 -2.33 -6.35
C SER A 106 2.91 -2.43 -7.13
N VAL A 107 3.97 -1.78 -6.66
CA VAL A 107 5.28 -1.70 -7.32
C VAL A 107 6.33 -2.48 -6.52
N GLY A 108 7.16 -3.25 -7.21
CA GLY A 108 8.31 -3.92 -6.60
C GLY A 108 8.14 -5.41 -6.34
N GLY A 109 7.00 -5.99 -6.72
CA GLY A 109 6.78 -7.43 -6.80
C GLY A 109 6.78 -8.19 -5.47
N LYS A 110 6.82 -7.53 -4.32
CA LYS A 110 6.62 -8.16 -3.03
C LYS A 110 5.14 -8.50 -2.88
N VAL A 111 4.80 -9.78 -2.91
CA VAL A 111 3.44 -10.28 -2.72
C VAL A 111 3.43 -11.32 -1.62
N ALA A 112 2.48 -11.25 -0.69
CA ALA A 112 2.52 -12.06 0.51
C ALA A 112 1.14 -12.24 1.17
N VAL A 113 1.11 -13.14 2.14
CA VAL A 113 0.01 -13.32 3.10
C VAL A 113 0.55 -13.25 4.52
N ASP A 114 -0.35 -12.92 5.44
CA ASP A 114 -0.08 -12.85 6.85
C ASP A 114 -0.27 -14.21 7.52
N LEU A 115 0.52 -14.42 8.57
CA LEU A 115 0.38 -15.53 9.50
C LEU A 115 0.05 -15.00 10.90
N PRO A 116 -0.43 -15.86 11.82
CA PRO A 116 -0.63 -15.45 13.22
C PRO A 116 0.64 -14.88 13.89
N GLN A 117 1.82 -15.24 13.39
CA GLN A 117 3.12 -14.82 13.92
C GLN A 117 3.56 -13.43 13.39
N GLY A 118 2.95 -12.93 12.31
CA GLY A 118 3.30 -11.62 11.75
C GLY A 118 2.85 -11.41 10.31
N LYS A 119 2.90 -10.15 9.88
CA LYS A 119 2.56 -9.74 8.52
C LYS A 119 3.63 -10.17 7.52
N ASN A 120 3.18 -10.47 6.30
CA ASN A 120 4.02 -10.67 5.11
C ASN A 120 5.08 -11.80 5.22
N LEU A 121 4.91 -12.74 6.14
CA LEU A 121 5.91 -13.79 6.40
C LEU A 121 5.96 -14.88 5.33
N VAL A 122 4.90 -15.08 4.58
CA VAL A 122 4.83 -16.05 3.49
C VAL A 122 4.48 -15.35 2.19
N GLY A 123 5.37 -15.39 1.21
CA GLY A 123 5.18 -14.65 -0.04
C GLY A 123 6.19 -15.02 -1.12
N ALA A 124 6.22 -14.20 -2.15
CA ALA A 124 7.12 -14.34 -3.28
C ALA A 124 7.53 -12.96 -3.82
N PHE A 125 8.65 -12.90 -4.52
CA PHE A 125 8.96 -11.81 -5.43
C PHE A 125 8.34 -12.15 -6.79
N TYR A 126 7.16 -11.59 -7.06
CA TYR A 126 6.41 -11.87 -8.28
C TYR A 126 5.85 -10.57 -8.88
N HIS A 127 6.46 -10.12 -9.96
CA HIS A 127 6.09 -8.84 -10.57
C HIS A 127 4.81 -8.95 -11.41
N PRO A 128 3.88 -8.00 -11.31
CA PRO A 128 2.76 -7.90 -12.23
C PRO A 128 3.27 -7.59 -13.65
N LYS A 129 2.51 -8.00 -14.67
CA LYS A 129 2.79 -7.67 -16.06
C LYS A 129 2.50 -6.20 -16.38
N ALA A 130 1.58 -5.61 -15.64
CA ALA A 130 1.27 -4.18 -15.66
C ALA A 130 0.64 -3.77 -14.34
N VAL A 131 0.79 -2.49 -14.01
CA VAL A 131 0.04 -1.80 -12.96
C VAL A 131 -0.71 -0.67 -13.64
N ILE A 132 -2.03 -0.68 -13.56
CA ILE A 132 -2.90 0.34 -14.15
C ILE A 132 -3.38 1.25 -13.03
N ILE A 133 -2.85 2.46 -13.00
CA ILE A 133 -3.13 3.44 -11.94
C ILE A 133 -4.03 4.53 -12.51
N ASP A 134 -5.23 4.63 -11.96
CA ASP A 134 -6.18 5.69 -12.21
C ASP A 134 -6.36 6.50 -10.91
N PRO A 135 -5.85 7.75 -10.85
CA PRO A 135 -6.02 8.59 -9.66
C PRO A 135 -7.48 8.95 -9.37
N ASP A 136 -8.36 8.92 -10.36
CA ASP A 136 -9.77 9.32 -10.18
C ASP A 136 -10.54 8.35 -9.28
N VAL A 137 -10.10 7.09 -9.16
CA VAL A 137 -10.70 6.13 -8.23
C VAL A 137 -10.56 6.57 -6.76
N LEU A 138 -9.59 7.43 -6.46
CA LEU A 138 -9.37 7.98 -5.12
C LEU A 138 -10.47 8.96 -4.69
N ASN A 139 -11.27 9.49 -5.62
CA ASN A 139 -12.40 10.38 -5.29
C ASN A 139 -13.48 9.69 -4.46
N THR A 140 -13.53 8.35 -4.49
CA THR A 140 -14.47 7.54 -3.71
C THR A 140 -13.84 6.92 -2.45
N LEU A 141 -12.55 7.15 -2.26
CA LEU A 141 -11.81 6.60 -1.13
C LEU A 141 -12.07 7.44 0.15
N PRO A 142 -12.38 6.84 1.29
CA PRO A 142 -12.50 7.56 2.56
C PRO A 142 -11.20 8.26 2.96
N ASP A 143 -11.34 9.45 3.58
CA ASP A 143 -10.21 10.33 3.92
C ASP A 143 -9.09 9.65 4.70
N HIS A 144 -9.43 8.75 5.64
CA HIS A 144 -8.41 8.05 6.42
C HIS A 144 -7.49 7.14 5.59
N PHE A 145 -7.99 6.56 4.49
CA PHE A 145 -7.13 5.81 3.55
C PHE A 145 -6.29 6.72 2.66
N ILE A 146 -6.75 7.97 2.45
CA ILE A 146 -5.92 8.99 1.80
C ILE A 146 -4.77 9.37 2.72
N SER A 147 -5.06 9.70 3.99
CA SER A 147 -4.04 10.02 4.99
C SER A 147 -3.03 8.88 5.14
N ASP A 148 -3.51 7.63 5.20
CA ASP A 148 -2.67 6.42 5.22
C ASP A 148 -1.67 6.39 4.05
N GLY A 149 -2.14 6.58 2.82
CA GLY A 149 -1.27 6.64 1.64
C GLY A 149 -0.30 7.83 1.65
N MET A 150 -0.69 8.96 2.24
CA MET A 150 0.19 10.14 2.34
C MET A 150 1.41 9.89 3.22
N GLY A 151 1.36 8.97 4.19
CA GLY A 151 2.54 8.53 4.95
C GLY A 151 3.66 8.07 4.03
N GLU A 152 3.35 7.24 3.05
CA GLU A 152 4.32 6.76 2.05
C GLU A 152 4.78 7.86 1.08
N VAL A 153 3.85 8.73 0.65
CA VAL A 153 4.22 9.88 -0.22
C VAL A 153 5.24 10.80 0.47
N ILE A 154 5.03 11.11 1.76
CA ILE A 154 5.96 11.89 2.57
C ILE A 154 7.31 11.16 2.70
N LYS A 155 7.29 9.85 2.91
CA LYS A 155 8.51 9.03 2.97
C LYS A 155 9.34 9.17 1.71
N TYR A 156 8.74 9.07 0.52
CA TYR A 156 9.47 9.24 -0.74
C TYR A 156 10.11 10.63 -0.85
N GLY A 157 9.38 11.66 -0.43
CA GLY A 157 9.92 13.01 -0.34
C GLY A 157 11.14 13.10 0.58
N CYS A 158 11.10 12.44 1.73
CA CYS A 158 12.21 12.44 2.69
C CYS A 158 13.45 11.70 2.19
N ILE A 159 13.30 10.56 1.51
CA ILE A 159 14.42 9.67 1.19
C ILE A 159 15.08 9.98 -0.16
N LYS A 160 14.34 10.43 -1.17
CA LYS A 160 14.87 10.53 -2.55
C LYS A 160 14.46 11.79 -3.29
N ASP A 161 13.46 12.55 -2.83
CA ASP A 161 12.89 13.63 -3.63
C ASP A 161 12.56 14.87 -2.80
N LYS A 162 13.57 15.70 -2.55
CA LYS A 162 13.42 16.94 -1.80
C LYS A 162 12.36 17.89 -2.41
N GLU A 163 12.26 17.96 -3.73
CA GLU A 163 11.27 18.83 -4.39
C GLU A 163 9.84 18.32 -4.17
N LEU A 164 9.65 16.99 -4.14
CA LEU A 164 8.38 16.40 -3.75
C LEU A 164 8.04 16.77 -2.31
N PHE A 165 8.99 16.62 -1.37
CA PHE A 165 8.77 17.01 0.02
C PHE A 165 8.39 18.48 0.17
N GLU A 166 9.13 19.38 -0.49
CA GLU A 166 8.82 20.81 -0.49
C GLU A 166 7.47 21.12 -1.14
N LEU A 167 7.09 20.39 -2.20
CA LEU A 167 5.77 20.49 -2.81
C LEU A 167 4.68 20.17 -1.79
N LEU A 168 4.81 19.05 -1.07
CA LEU A 168 3.85 18.62 -0.04
C LEU A 168 3.70 19.68 1.06
N CYS A 169 4.80 20.27 1.52
CA CYS A 169 4.80 21.30 2.57
C CYS A 169 4.24 22.68 2.14
N ARG A 170 4.13 22.94 0.82
CA ARG A 170 3.52 24.18 0.31
C ARG A 170 2.00 24.14 0.25
N HIS A 171 1.42 22.96 0.25
CA HIS A 171 -0.03 22.76 0.25
C HIS A 171 -0.56 22.73 1.69
N THR A 172 -1.85 22.98 1.85
CA THR A 172 -2.50 23.06 3.17
C THR A 172 -3.39 21.86 3.48
N SER A 173 -3.67 21.03 2.49
CA SER A 173 -4.52 19.85 2.60
C SER A 173 -4.34 18.92 1.38
N PHE A 174 -4.90 17.72 1.48
CA PHE A 174 -4.97 16.82 0.33
C PHE A 174 -5.84 17.38 -0.80
N ASP A 175 -6.94 18.06 -0.49
CA ASP A 175 -7.81 18.65 -1.52
C ASP A 175 -7.08 19.70 -2.35
N ASP A 176 -6.23 20.51 -1.73
CA ASP A 176 -5.36 21.49 -2.38
C ASP A 176 -4.30 20.80 -3.27
N LEU A 177 -3.92 19.57 -2.93
CA LEU A 177 -2.94 18.78 -3.67
C LEU A 177 -3.53 18.03 -4.88
N LYS A 178 -4.85 17.77 -4.91
CA LYS A 178 -5.54 16.96 -5.95
C LYS A 178 -5.15 17.30 -7.40
N PRO A 179 -5.02 18.56 -7.81
CA PRO A 179 -4.64 18.89 -9.20
C PRO A 179 -3.26 18.37 -9.62
N LYS A 180 -2.39 18.02 -8.65
CA LYS A 180 -1.03 17.50 -8.88
C LYS A 180 -0.91 16.00 -8.58
N LEU A 181 -2.00 15.35 -8.22
CA LEU A 181 -1.98 13.98 -7.70
C LEU A 181 -1.37 12.99 -8.69
N THR A 182 -1.74 13.06 -9.97
CA THR A 182 -1.16 12.23 -11.03
C THR A 182 0.36 12.36 -11.10
N GLN A 183 0.87 13.59 -11.02
CA GLN A 183 2.31 13.87 -11.04
C GLN A 183 2.99 13.30 -9.78
N ILE A 184 2.37 13.44 -8.61
CA ILE A 184 2.90 12.95 -7.33
C ILE A 184 2.97 11.42 -7.34
N ILE A 185 1.89 10.75 -7.76
CA ILE A 185 1.87 9.29 -7.88
C ILE A 185 2.95 8.82 -8.85
N ALA A 186 3.07 9.44 -10.02
CA ALA A 186 4.10 9.09 -11.00
C ALA A 186 5.52 9.25 -10.42
N ARG A 187 5.80 10.31 -9.64
CA ARG A 187 7.10 10.51 -8.96
C ARG A 187 7.36 9.40 -7.94
N CYS A 188 6.38 9.06 -7.09
CA CYS A 188 6.53 7.98 -6.10
C CYS A 188 6.79 6.63 -6.77
N VAL A 189 6.04 6.30 -7.81
CA VAL A 189 6.21 5.07 -8.59
C VAL A 189 7.60 5.02 -9.23
N ASP A 190 8.08 6.12 -9.81
CA ASP A 190 9.40 6.18 -10.45
C ASP A 190 10.53 6.06 -9.43
N ILE A 191 10.44 6.71 -8.27
CA ILE A 191 11.40 6.55 -7.18
C ILE A 191 11.48 5.08 -6.75
N LYS A 192 10.31 4.45 -6.52
CA LYS A 192 10.28 3.04 -6.13
C LYS A 192 10.82 2.13 -7.22
N ARG A 193 10.46 2.38 -8.48
CA ARG A 193 10.97 1.64 -9.64
C ARG A 193 12.51 1.66 -9.67
N ILE A 194 13.12 2.84 -9.57
CA ILE A 194 14.58 3.00 -9.59
C ILE A 194 15.24 2.19 -8.47
N VAL A 195 14.71 2.28 -7.25
CA VAL A 195 15.25 1.54 -6.10
C VAL A 195 15.09 0.03 -6.26
N VAL A 196 13.93 -0.43 -6.78
CA VAL A 196 13.66 -1.85 -7.00
C VAL A 196 14.51 -2.41 -8.14
N GLU A 197 14.74 -1.65 -9.22
CA GLU A 197 15.62 -2.07 -10.33
C GLU A 197 17.08 -2.20 -9.88
N ALA A 198 17.52 -1.34 -8.96
CA ALA A 198 18.86 -1.44 -8.37
C ALA A 198 19.00 -2.60 -7.37
N ASP A 199 17.92 -2.94 -6.65
CA ASP A 199 17.92 -3.98 -5.61
C ASP A 199 16.57 -4.72 -5.56
N GLN A 200 16.39 -5.67 -6.47
CA GLN A 200 15.14 -6.42 -6.60
C GLN A 200 14.78 -7.24 -5.36
N PHE A 201 15.79 -7.81 -4.68
CA PHE A 201 15.61 -8.78 -3.60
C PHE A 201 15.76 -8.19 -2.20
N ASP A 202 15.87 -6.86 -2.07
CA ASP A 202 15.94 -6.17 -0.77
C ASP A 202 17.19 -6.55 0.05
N LEU A 203 18.34 -6.59 -0.61
CA LEU A 203 19.62 -6.96 0.02
C LEU A 203 20.56 -5.77 0.27
N GLY A 204 20.21 -4.58 -0.16
CA GLY A 204 21.06 -3.40 -0.11
C GLY A 204 20.33 -2.07 -0.18
N GLU A 205 20.34 -1.35 -1.32
CA GLU A 205 19.83 0.01 -1.45
C GLU A 205 18.33 0.12 -1.14
N ARG A 206 17.57 -0.94 -1.35
CA ARG A 206 16.12 -0.98 -1.09
C ARG A 206 15.77 -0.76 0.40
N ILE A 207 16.73 -0.95 1.31
CA ILE A 207 16.55 -0.66 2.75
C ILE A 207 16.13 0.80 3.02
N LEU A 208 16.44 1.74 2.11
CA LEU A 208 15.98 3.13 2.21
C LEU A 208 14.46 3.26 2.27
N LEU A 209 13.73 2.33 1.62
CA LEU A 209 12.28 2.31 1.66
C LEU A 209 11.72 1.98 3.06
N ASN A 210 12.56 1.47 3.96
CA ASN A 210 12.19 1.16 5.35
C ASN A 210 12.38 2.35 6.31
N PHE A 211 12.60 3.57 5.81
CA PHE A 211 12.64 4.75 6.65
C PHE A 211 11.35 4.90 7.46
N GLY A 212 11.46 4.96 8.78
CA GLY A 212 10.33 4.95 9.71
C GLY A 212 9.73 3.56 10.02
N HIS A 213 9.99 2.54 9.21
CA HIS A 213 9.30 1.25 9.28
C HIS A 213 9.67 0.40 10.50
N THR A 214 10.88 0.49 11.02
CA THR A 214 11.27 -0.28 12.21
C THR A 214 10.35 0.03 13.39
N LEU A 215 10.13 1.32 13.66
CA LEU A 215 9.20 1.74 14.71
C LEU A 215 7.74 1.48 14.30
N ALA A 216 7.40 1.70 13.02
CA ALA A 216 6.05 1.45 12.52
C ALA A 216 5.59 0.00 12.75
N HIS A 217 6.40 -0.98 12.39
CA HIS A 217 6.08 -2.39 12.59
C HIS A 217 5.92 -2.75 14.07
N THR A 218 6.73 -2.14 14.95
CA THR A 218 6.59 -2.31 16.40
C THR A 218 5.25 -1.76 16.91
N ILE A 219 4.84 -0.58 16.42
CA ILE A 219 3.55 0.04 16.74
C ILE A 219 2.41 -0.87 16.25
N GLU A 220 2.43 -1.25 14.98
CA GLU A 220 1.42 -2.10 14.37
C GLU A 220 1.27 -3.43 15.14
N GLN A 221 2.38 -4.09 15.45
CA GLN A 221 2.39 -5.38 16.16
C GLN A 221 1.87 -5.24 17.60
N HIS A 222 2.32 -4.21 18.33
CA HIS A 222 1.91 -3.99 19.72
C HIS A 222 0.39 -3.80 19.85
N PHE A 223 -0.23 -3.11 18.89
CA PHE A 223 -1.68 -2.87 18.86
C PHE A 223 -2.46 -3.87 18.00
N ASN A 224 -1.87 -5.02 17.69
CA ASN A 224 -2.50 -6.09 16.89
C ASN A 224 -3.07 -5.58 15.57
N TYR A 225 -2.45 -4.55 14.97
CA TYR A 225 -2.87 -3.93 13.69
C TYR A 225 -4.28 -3.31 13.71
N GLU A 226 -4.78 -2.94 14.89
CA GLU A 226 -6.15 -2.46 15.06
C GLU A 226 -6.23 -0.95 15.32
N ARG A 227 -5.13 -0.29 15.66
CA ARG A 227 -5.14 1.10 16.11
C ARG A 227 -4.61 2.06 15.05
N GLU A 228 -3.32 2.16 14.87
CA GLU A 228 -2.72 2.98 13.81
C GLU A 228 -2.75 2.24 12.47
N SER A 229 -3.06 2.95 11.38
CA SER A 229 -2.86 2.44 10.03
C SER A 229 -1.38 2.39 9.69
N HIS A 230 -1.03 1.72 8.59
CA HIS A 230 0.36 1.59 8.16
C HIS A 230 1.05 2.94 7.96
N GLY A 231 0.43 3.83 7.20
CA GLY A 231 0.99 5.17 6.93
C GLY A 231 1.03 6.06 8.17
N GLU A 232 0.09 5.92 9.10
CA GLU A 232 0.15 6.59 10.40
C GLU A 232 1.36 6.11 11.21
N ALA A 233 1.56 4.80 11.31
CA ALA A 233 2.69 4.22 12.01
C ALA A 233 4.04 4.60 11.37
N VAL A 234 4.12 4.60 10.03
CA VAL A 234 5.31 5.04 9.28
C VAL A 234 5.58 6.52 9.53
N GLY A 235 4.55 7.37 9.53
CA GLY A 235 4.66 8.80 9.84
C GLY A 235 5.28 9.04 11.22
N ILE A 236 4.74 8.38 12.24
CA ILE A 236 5.29 8.41 13.61
C ILE A 236 6.74 7.97 13.60
N GLY A 237 7.04 6.85 12.95
CA GLY A 237 8.40 6.29 12.88
C GLY A 237 9.39 7.24 12.23
N MET A 238 9.02 7.88 11.12
CA MET A 238 9.86 8.88 10.43
C MET A 238 10.18 10.06 11.35
N TYR A 239 9.18 10.63 12.01
CA TYR A 239 9.38 11.75 12.92
C TYR A 239 10.27 11.39 14.10
N GLN A 240 9.98 10.30 14.79
CA GLN A 240 10.70 9.90 16.00
C GLN A 240 12.16 9.54 15.71
N ILE A 241 12.44 8.77 14.66
CA ILE A 241 13.82 8.41 14.32
C ILE A 241 14.64 9.64 13.86
N THR A 242 14.00 10.58 13.14
CA THR A 242 14.66 11.82 12.72
C THR A 242 14.98 12.70 13.93
N LYS A 243 14.08 12.80 14.92
CA LYS A 243 14.33 13.52 16.15
C LYS A 243 15.55 12.95 16.91
N ILE A 244 15.62 11.63 17.06
CA ILE A 244 16.78 10.95 17.68
C ILE A 244 18.05 11.21 16.86
N ALA A 245 17.98 11.19 15.53
CA ALA A 245 19.11 11.47 14.67
C ALA A 245 19.63 12.91 14.81
N GLU A 246 18.74 13.89 14.97
CA GLU A 246 19.11 15.27 15.29
C GLU A 246 19.84 15.38 16.64
N GLU A 247 19.26 14.79 17.68
CA GLU A 247 19.86 14.79 19.03
C GLU A 247 21.26 14.17 19.06
N LYS A 248 21.50 13.20 18.17
CA LYS A 248 22.83 12.55 18.01
C LYS A 248 23.74 13.24 16.99
N GLY A 249 23.30 14.31 16.35
CA GLY A 249 24.08 15.01 15.33
C GLY A 249 24.27 14.21 14.03
N LEU A 250 23.42 13.23 13.75
CA LEU A 250 23.46 12.38 12.56
C LEU A 250 22.71 12.99 11.36
N THR A 251 21.88 14.00 11.61
CA THR A 251 21.17 14.75 10.57
C THR A 251 21.10 16.24 10.92
N THR A 252 20.69 17.06 9.96
CA THR A 252 20.58 18.51 10.13
C THR A 252 19.42 18.85 11.09
N SER A 253 19.67 19.78 12.03
CA SER A 253 18.64 20.27 12.94
C SER A 253 17.47 20.90 12.18
N GLY A 254 16.23 20.62 12.64
CA GLY A 254 14.98 21.10 12.07
C GLY A 254 14.34 20.16 11.04
N CYS A 255 14.97 19.06 10.67
CA CYS A 255 14.37 18.05 9.77
C CYS A 255 13.17 17.37 10.40
N ALA A 256 13.21 17.02 11.68
CA ALA A 256 12.09 16.41 12.40
C ALA A 256 10.87 17.33 12.41
N GLU A 257 11.06 18.62 12.68
CA GLU A 257 9.97 19.59 12.69
C GLU A 257 9.35 19.78 11.30
N GLN A 258 10.13 19.70 10.23
CA GLN A 258 9.62 19.73 8.87
C GLN A 258 8.76 18.49 8.56
N ILE A 259 9.20 17.29 8.98
CA ILE A 259 8.42 16.05 8.85
C ILE A 259 7.12 16.18 9.64
N LYS A 260 7.18 16.61 10.90
CA LYS A 260 5.99 16.83 11.73
C LYS A 260 4.97 17.75 11.06
N LYS A 261 5.42 18.87 10.51
CA LYS A 261 4.57 19.79 9.77
C LYS A 261 3.91 19.13 8.57
N ALA A 262 4.63 18.29 7.81
CA ALA A 262 4.04 17.56 6.71
C ALA A 262 2.99 16.54 7.18
N LEU A 263 3.24 15.84 8.29
CA LEU A 263 2.28 14.91 8.89
C LEU A 263 0.99 15.64 9.31
N GLU A 264 1.10 16.80 9.96
CA GLU A 264 -0.04 17.62 10.39
C GLU A 264 -0.93 18.06 9.21
N ILE A 265 -0.32 18.50 8.08
CA ILE A 265 -1.04 18.91 6.87
C ILE A 265 -1.94 17.78 6.36
N TYR A 266 -1.46 16.55 6.41
CA TYR A 266 -2.17 15.38 5.87
C TYR A 266 -2.87 14.55 6.95
N LYS A 267 -3.06 15.11 8.16
CA LYS A 267 -3.80 14.50 9.27
C LYS A 267 -3.20 13.17 9.75
N LEU A 268 -1.88 13.06 9.71
CA LEU A 268 -1.14 11.93 10.24
C LEU A 268 -0.62 12.25 11.64
N PRO A 269 -0.61 11.29 12.58
CA PRO A 269 -0.06 11.48 13.92
C PRO A 269 1.47 11.55 13.90
N ASP A 270 2.04 12.27 14.87
CA ASP A 270 3.49 12.33 15.12
C ASP A 270 3.92 11.49 16.34
N ASN A 271 2.94 10.91 17.06
CA ASN A 271 3.17 10.17 18.28
C ASN A 271 2.18 9.00 18.41
N SER A 272 2.66 7.91 18.99
CA SER A 272 1.88 6.77 19.44
C SER A 272 2.12 6.60 20.94
N ASN A 273 1.08 6.43 21.75
CA ASN A 273 1.19 6.21 23.19
C ASN A 273 1.77 4.81 23.50
N LEU A 274 2.89 4.45 22.86
CA LEU A 274 3.62 3.22 23.16
C LEU A 274 4.29 3.33 24.54
N PRO A 275 4.16 2.35 25.41
CA PRO A 275 4.98 2.25 26.61
C PRO A 275 6.47 2.13 26.24
N ILE A 276 7.35 2.86 26.94
CA ILE A 276 8.80 2.89 26.66
C ILE A 276 9.42 1.49 26.64
N ASN A 277 8.93 0.56 27.47
CA ASN A 277 9.42 -0.81 27.55
C ASN A 277 9.18 -1.66 26.29
N VAL A 278 8.28 -1.25 25.39
CA VAL A 278 8.01 -1.95 24.11
C VAL A 278 9.08 -1.61 23.06
N LEU A 279 9.82 -0.54 23.25
CA LEU A 279 10.89 -0.10 22.34
C LEU A 279 12.25 -0.75 22.63
N THR A 280 12.36 -1.54 23.69
CA THR A 280 13.63 -2.12 24.17
C THR A 280 13.75 -3.63 23.95
N ASP A 281 12.67 -4.29 23.55
CA ASP A 281 12.61 -5.70 23.17
C ASP A 281 12.68 -5.89 21.66
#